data_dc655af65f7419e61da8b1f523b2c958
#
_entry.id   dc655af65f7419e61da8b1f523b2c958
#
_cell.length_a   1.000
_cell.length_b   1.000
_cell.length_c   1.000
_cell.angle_alpha   90.00
_cell.angle_beta   90.00
_cell.angle_gamma   90.00
#
_symmetry.space_group_name_H-M   'P 1'
#
loop_
_entity.id
_entity.type
_entity.pdbx_description
1 polymer ?
#
loop_
_entity_poly.entity_id
_entity_poly.type
_entity_poly.pdbx_seq_one_letter_code
_entity_poly.pdbx_strand_id
1 'polypeptide(L)'
;TMKFASGFEIMEYCQSMAKKFKFYDKCLFHTTVKKTIWDDKKKLWRITTDRGDKMTANYVVLANGLLTAPRLAKIEGMENFSGKSFHTSRWDYNIDLKDKKVGIIGTGATSVQVVPEISKIVKELYVFQRTPSSIDVRDQRETKKEEIEEWKKEKGWAKARRERFSKISSGRTAIQANDDYLSGKVKEFKKRKKHNQKISFKEYIDKQLGKNFRIMEQIRSRVDEVVEDPIIAQALKPYYPYGCKRPAFHDEYLSVFNLPHINLIDTSPNGVEKINKNGVIHNNKEYELDVLIYATGFNWMEAATFNTVIGKNKISLSEKAKKEGTKTFLGIHSNGFPNLFIVTGPQGGGGSFNFTDAIEHHSDYIVWMLNTLKENKQNIVDVNKDSENEYAEHCKEVDILSNKLRDCITYYNGEGKAEPGSLSYYGGNQWHKIRTKAQEDLKPYIFA
;
A
#
# COMPACT_ATOMS: atom_id res chain seq x y z
N THR A 1 -2.56 6.84 25.23
CA THR A 1 -2.31 6.47 23.81
C THR A 1 -3.41 7.04 22.93
N MET A 2 -3.06 7.46 21.74
CA MET A 2 -4.01 7.95 20.75
C MET A 2 -4.81 6.80 20.11
N LYS A 3 -6.00 7.09 19.60
CA LYS A 3 -6.86 6.12 18.88
C LYS A 3 -6.12 5.44 17.72
N PHE A 4 -5.32 6.21 16.99
CA PHE A 4 -4.40 5.71 15.97
C PHE A 4 -2.96 6.05 16.37
N ALA A 5 -2.14 5.03 16.54
CA ALA A 5 -0.74 5.18 16.91
C ALA A 5 0.03 6.02 15.88
N SER A 6 0.94 6.84 16.36
CA SER A 6 1.88 7.57 15.51
C SER A 6 2.92 6.62 14.90
N GLY A 7 3.57 7.04 13.81
CA GLY A 7 4.69 6.29 13.24
C GLY A 7 5.82 6.07 14.23
N PHE A 8 6.03 7.03 15.13
CA PHE A 8 7.03 6.94 16.19
C PHE A 8 6.68 5.85 17.21
N GLU A 9 5.45 5.80 17.71
CA GLU A 9 4.98 4.73 18.62
C GLU A 9 5.10 3.34 17.97
N ILE A 10 4.78 3.22 16.67
CA ILE A 10 4.93 1.96 15.93
C ILE A 10 6.41 1.56 15.85
N MET A 11 7.30 2.51 15.59
CA MET A 11 8.75 2.28 15.56
C MET A 11 9.27 1.79 16.93
N GLU A 12 8.91 2.47 18.02
CA GLU A 12 9.27 2.07 19.38
C GLU A 12 8.77 0.67 19.72
N TYR A 13 7.54 0.35 19.34
CA TYR A 13 6.99 -0.99 19.49
C TYR A 13 7.84 -2.03 18.73
N CYS A 14 8.15 -1.79 17.44
CA CYS A 14 8.99 -2.70 16.65
C CYS A 14 10.39 -2.89 17.28
N GLN A 15 11.01 -1.81 17.77
CA GLN A 15 12.30 -1.87 18.46
C GLN A 15 12.21 -2.66 19.75
N SER A 16 11.15 -2.48 20.54
CA SER A 16 10.93 -3.24 21.78
C SER A 16 10.79 -4.74 21.52
N MET A 17 10.07 -5.11 20.45
CA MET A 17 9.93 -6.49 20.04
C MET A 17 11.27 -7.08 19.55
N ALA A 18 12.02 -6.32 18.75
CA ALA A 18 13.35 -6.74 18.29
C ALA A 18 14.33 -7.00 19.48
N LYS A 19 14.28 -6.15 20.49
CA LYS A 19 15.05 -6.35 21.74
C LYS A 19 14.58 -7.59 22.50
N LYS A 20 13.26 -7.72 22.72
CA LYS A 20 12.65 -8.83 23.47
C LYS A 20 13.00 -10.19 22.87
N PHE A 21 12.99 -10.31 21.55
CA PHE A 21 13.29 -11.55 20.84
C PHE A 21 14.75 -11.68 20.37
N LYS A 22 15.63 -10.76 20.79
CA LYS A 22 17.06 -10.75 20.44
C LYS A 22 17.32 -10.79 18.92
N PHE A 23 16.50 -10.04 18.16
CA PHE A 23 16.67 -10.00 16.71
C PHE A 23 17.91 -9.22 16.28
N TYR A 24 18.35 -8.23 17.07
CA TYR A 24 19.54 -7.44 16.75
C TYR A 24 20.79 -8.30 16.57
N ASP A 25 20.94 -9.37 17.36
CA ASP A 25 22.07 -10.31 17.27
C ASP A 25 22.08 -11.13 15.96
N LYS A 26 20.97 -11.10 15.22
CA LYS A 26 20.76 -11.86 13.98
C LYS A 26 20.59 -10.96 12.76
N CYS A 27 20.83 -9.65 12.89
CA CYS A 27 20.65 -8.68 11.84
C CYS A 27 21.99 -8.15 11.32
N LEU A 28 22.10 -8.05 10.01
CA LEU A 28 23.18 -7.31 9.35
C LEU A 28 22.63 -5.95 8.92
N PHE A 29 22.84 -4.94 9.78
CA PHE A 29 22.44 -3.57 9.49
C PHE A 29 23.36 -2.90 8.47
N HIS A 30 22.87 -1.83 7.81
CA HIS A 30 23.61 -1.11 6.77
C HIS A 30 24.20 -2.04 5.70
N THR A 31 23.44 -3.07 5.34
CA THR A 31 23.87 -4.13 4.43
C THR A 31 22.83 -4.33 3.34
N THR A 32 23.20 -4.08 2.10
CA THR A 32 22.30 -4.25 0.94
C THR A 32 22.60 -5.59 0.27
N VAL A 33 21.57 -6.44 0.13
CA VAL A 33 21.68 -7.66 -0.68
C VAL A 33 21.77 -7.27 -2.15
N LYS A 34 22.85 -7.66 -2.80
CA LYS A 34 23.12 -7.41 -4.24
C LYS A 34 22.62 -8.52 -5.13
N LYS A 35 22.78 -9.78 -4.71
CA LYS A 35 22.30 -10.95 -5.46
C LYS A 35 21.86 -12.05 -4.52
N THR A 36 20.80 -12.73 -4.90
CA THR A 36 20.28 -13.95 -4.28
C THR A 36 20.04 -14.95 -5.40
N ILE A 37 20.91 -15.95 -5.53
CA ILE A 37 20.96 -16.86 -6.68
C ILE A 37 20.69 -18.28 -6.21
N TRP A 38 19.72 -18.96 -6.83
CA TRP A 38 19.48 -20.39 -6.64
C TRP A 38 20.60 -21.24 -7.21
N ASP A 39 21.20 -22.09 -6.38
CA ASP A 39 22.15 -23.11 -6.80
C ASP A 39 21.41 -24.45 -6.96
N ASP A 40 21.10 -24.81 -8.19
CA ASP A 40 20.32 -26.01 -8.47
C ASP A 40 21.06 -27.31 -8.16
N LYS A 41 22.41 -27.31 -8.15
CA LYS A 41 23.21 -28.48 -7.77
C LYS A 41 23.22 -28.69 -6.25
N LYS A 42 23.40 -27.60 -5.50
CA LYS A 42 23.47 -27.65 -4.03
C LYS A 42 22.10 -27.51 -3.36
N LYS A 43 21.05 -27.18 -4.13
CA LYS A 43 19.68 -27.00 -3.64
C LYS A 43 19.58 -25.97 -2.50
N LEU A 44 20.24 -24.82 -2.68
CA LEU A 44 20.25 -23.72 -1.71
C LEU A 44 20.42 -22.36 -2.41
N TRP A 45 20.14 -21.30 -1.71
CA TRP A 45 20.35 -19.94 -2.14
C TRP A 45 21.75 -19.44 -1.78
N ARG A 46 22.41 -18.78 -2.73
CA ARG A 46 23.66 -18.04 -2.50
C ARG A 46 23.36 -16.56 -2.48
N ILE A 47 23.75 -15.89 -1.42
CA ILE A 47 23.45 -14.48 -1.17
C ILE A 47 24.77 -13.71 -1.10
N THR A 48 24.81 -12.55 -1.79
CA THR A 48 25.95 -11.62 -1.72
C THR A 48 25.45 -10.22 -1.37
N THR A 49 26.27 -9.48 -0.63
CA THR A 49 25.96 -8.14 -0.13
C THR A 49 26.87 -7.08 -0.75
N ASP A 50 26.55 -5.81 -0.55
CA ASP A 50 27.39 -4.68 -0.92
C ASP A 50 28.67 -4.57 -0.08
N ARG A 51 28.74 -5.26 1.04
CA ARG A 51 29.93 -5.37 1.91
C ARG A 51 30.89 -6.49 1.52
N GLY A 52 30.54 -7.25 0.49
CA GLY A 52 31.31 -8.41 0.06
C GLY A 52 31.02 -9.71 0.81
N ASP A 53 30.04 -9.71 1.73
CA ASP A 53 29.63 -10.90 2.45
C ASP A 53 29.07 -11.94 1.46
N LYS A 54 29.37 -13.22 1.70
CA LYS A 54 28.85 -14.36 0.97
C LYS A 54 28.25 -15.35 1.97
N MET A 55 26.97 -15.65 1.80
CA MET A 55 26.27 -16.60 2.66
C MET A 55 25.40 -17.54 1.86
N THR A 56 24.96 -18.61 2.49
CA THR A 56 24.02 -19.58 1.93
C THR A 56 22.81 -19.71 2.82
N ALA A 57 21.65 -20.00 2.22
CA ALA A 57 20.40 -20.23 2.93
C ALA A 57 19.58 -21.33 2.25
N ASN A 58 18.94 -22.18 3.03
CA ASN A 58 17.98 -23.16 2.50
C ASN A 58 16.68 -22.48 2.07
N TYR A 59 16.27 -21.45 2.77
CA TYR A 59 15.05 -20.70 2.54
C TYR A 59 15.34 -19.19 2.49
N VAL A 60 14.64 -18.47 1.64
CA VAL A 60 14.71 -17.01 1.57
C VAL A 60 13.31 -16.44 1.70
N VAL A 61 13.14 -15.46 2.57
CA VAL A 61 11.90 -14.72 2.74
C VAL A 61 12.12 -13.26 2.36
N LEU A 62 11.43 -12.79 1.33
CA LEU A 62 11.43 -11.38 0.94
C LEU A 62 10.36 -10.63 1.75
N ALA A 63 10.78 -9.85 2.72
CA ALA A 63 9.91 -9.03 3.56
C ALA A 63 10.15 -7.52 3.36
N ASN A 64 10.68 -7.14 2.21
CA ASN A 64 11.06 -5.77 1.87
C ASN A 64 9.88 -4.87 1.48
N GLY A 65 8.69 -5.43 1.29
CA GLY A 65 7.50 -4.71 0.82
C GLY A 65 7.55 -4.36 -0.67
N LEU A 66 6.51 -3.70 -1.15
CA LEU A 66 6.34 -3.32 -2.56
C LEU A 66 6.68 -1.84 -2.84
N LEU A 67 6.59 -0.97 -1.83
CA LEU A 67 6.83 0.47 -1.97
C LEU A 67 8.28 0.81 -1.64
N THR A 68 9.21 0.29 -2.41
CA THR A 68 10.67 0.43 -2.15
C THR A 68 11.38 1.36 -3.11
N ALA A 69 10.87 1.50 -4.35
CA ALA A 69 11.45 2.35 -5.37
C ALA A 69 10.67 3.67 -5.48
N PRO A 70 11.23 4.82 -5.05
CA PRO A 70 10.57 6.11 -5.22
C PRO A 70 10.30 6.40 -6.70
N ARG A 71 9.14 6.97 -6.99
CA ARG A 71 8.79 7.46 -8.31
C ARG A 71 9.00 8.95 -8.36
N LEU A 72 10.06 9.39 -9.02
CA LEU A 72 10.23 10.80 -9.34
C LEU A 72 9.34 11.15 -10.53
N ALA A 73 8.64 12.26 -10.44
CA ALA A 73 7.97 12.84 -11.60
C ALA A 73 9.06 13.25 -12.61
N LYS A 74 8.84 12.90 -13.87
CA LYS A 74 9.73 13.34 -14.96
C LYS A 74 9.32 14.74 -15.38
N ILE A 75 9.73 15.74 -14.61
CA ILE A 75 9.42 17.14 -14.88
C ILE A 75 10.64 17.78 -15.57
N GLU A 76 10.40 18.48 -16.65
CA GLU A 76 11.47 19.18 -17.38
C GLU A 76 12.24 20.12 -16.46
N GLY A 77 13.57 20.02 -16.47
CA GLY A 77 14.46 20.89 -15.74
C GLY A 77 14.55 20.66 -14.22
N MET A 78 14.00 19.54 -13.72
CA MET A 78 14.06 19.24 -12.29
C MET A 78 15.48 19.14 -11.73
N GLU A 79 16.45 18.81 -12.56
CA GLU A 79 17.87 18.77 -12.25
C GLU A 79 18.52 20.16 -12.09
N ASN A 80 17.86 21.21 -12.56
CA ASN A 80 18.36 22.57 -12.54
C ASN A 80 18.03 23.34 -11.26
N PHE A 81 17.17 22.78 -10.40
CA PHE A 81 16.75 23.45 -9.18
C PHE A 81 17.93 23.67 -8.24
N SER A 82 18.20 24.94 -7.88
CA SER A 82 19.33 25.32 -7.04
C SER A 82 19.06 25.14 -5.54
N GLY A 83 17.79 25.06 -5.12
CA GLY A 83 17.38 24.80 -3.76
C GLY A 83 17.55 23.34 -3.37
N LYS A 84 17.17 23.01 -2.16
CA LYS A 84 17.18 21.62 -1.68
C LYS A 84 15.96 20.87 -2.19
N SER A 85 16.16 19.66 -2.70
CA SER A 85 15.03 18.82 -3.11
C SER A 85 15.20 17.36 -2.67
N PHE A 86 14.09 16.72 -2.28
CA PHE A 86 14.08 15.32 -1.88
C PHE A 86 12.71 14.68 -2.07
N HIS A 87 12.72 13.36 -2.19
CA HIS A 87 11.49 12.58 -2.17
C HIS A 87 11.09 12.23 -0.73
N THR A 88 9.81 12.23 -0.41
CA THR A 88 9.30 11.97 0.95
C THR A 88 9.77 10.66 1.58
N SER A 89 10.10 9.64 0.79
CA SER A 89 10.70 8.39 1.28
C SER A 89 12.20 8.49 1.58
N ARG A 90 12.81 9.62 1.28
CA ARG A 90 14.22 9.94 1.54
C ARG A 90 14.27 11.32 2.20
N TRP A 91 13.47 11.47 3.27
CA TRP A 91 13.40 12.72 4.00
C TRP A 91 14.78 13.15 4.50
N ASP A 92 15.18 14.36 4.16
CA ASP A 92 16.44 14.91 4.64
C ASP A 92 16.19 15.68 5.94
N TYR A 93 16.48 15.04 7.05
CA TYR A 93 16.32 15.62 8.40
C TYR A 93 17.32 16.73 8.74
N ASN A 94 18.33 16.99 7.89
CA ASN A 94 19.26 18.07 8.07
C ASN A 94 18.77 19.40 7.47
N ILE A 95 17.66 19.37 6.74
CA ILE A 95 17.05 20.57 6.16
C ILE A 95 16.07 21.17 7.16
N ASP A 96 16.37 22.36 7.63
CA ASP A 96 15.40 23.16 8.39
C ASP A 96 14.41 23.82 7.42
N LEU A 97 13.13 23.51 7.61
CA LEU A 97 12.03 24.08 6.83
C LEU A 97 11.48 25.39 7.43
N LYS A 98 11.93 25.75 8.62
CA LYS A 98 11.46 26.96 9.32
C LYS A 98 11.73 28.20 8.47
N ASP A 99 10.72 29.04 8.35
CA ASP A 99 10.76 30.31 7.61
C ASP A 99 11.14 30.17 6.12
N LYS A 100 10.99 28.98 5.53
CA LYS A 100 11.26 28.70 4.11
C LYS A 100 10.01 28.76 3.24
N LYS A 101 10.21 29.09 1.95
CA LYS A 101 9.22 28.87 0.89
C LYS A 101 9.36 27.44 0.40
N VAL A 102 8.37 26.62 0.67
CA VAL A 102 8.40 25.18 0.39
C VAL A 102 7.38 24.81 -0.68
N GLY A 103 7.79 24.05 -1.67
CA GLY A 103 6.91 23.41 -2.65
C GLY A 103 6.76 21.92 -2.35
N ILE A 104 5.54 21.39 -2.44
CA ILE A 104 5.29 19.95 -2.40
C ILE A 104 4.53 19.52 -3.65
N ILE A 105 5.08 18.57 -4.41
CA ILE A 105 4.45 18.04 -5.62
C ILE A 105 3.74 16.73 -5.30
N GLY A 106 2.42 16.73 -5.49
CA GLY A 106 1.53 15.59 -5.25
C GLY A 106 0.68 15.75 -4.00
N THR A 107 -0.52 15.17 -4.04
CA THR A 107 -1.56 15.25 -3.00
C THR A 107 -2.06 13.88 -2.56
N GLY A 108 -1.23 12.84 -2.71
CA GLY A 108 -1.55 11.49 -2.23
C GLY A 108 -1.45 11.34 -0.72
N ALA A 109 -1.63 10.12 -0.21
CA ALA A 109 -1.70 9.80 1.22
C ALA A 109 -0.48 10.29 2.04
N THR A 110 0.69 10.41 1.43
CA THR A 110 1.88 10.97 2.09
C THR A 110 1.75 12.47 2.27
N SER A 111 1.38 13.19 1.21
CA SER A 111 1.19 14.64 1.27
C SER A 111 0.09 15.04 2.25
N VAL A 112 -1.00 14.27 2.31
CA VAL A 112 -2.09 14.49 3.27
C VAL A 112 -1.60 14.47 4.73
N GLN A 113 -0.55 13.73 5.03
CA GLN A 113 0.06 13.70 6.36
C GLN A 113 1.15 14.76 6.54
N VAL A 114 1.91 15.07 5.49
CA VAL A 114 3.04 16.00 5.55
C VAL A 114 2.57 17.45 5.58
N VAL A 115 1.61 17.82 4.74
CA VAL A 115 1.14 19.21 4.58
C VAL A 115 0.69 19.84 5.91
N PRO A 116 -0.16 19.18 6.74
CA PRO A 116 -0.55 19.76 8.02
C PRO A 116 0.62 19.99 8.99
N GLU A 117 1.63 19.14 8.95
CA GLU A 117 2.77 19.26 9.85
C GLU A 117 3.73 20.37 9.42
N ILE A 118 4.07 20.44 8.14
CA ILE A 118 4.98 21.48 7.66
C ILE A 118 4.32 22.87 7.58
N SER A 119 3.00 22.96 7.42
CA SER A 119 2.26 24.21 7.42
C SER A 119 2.46 25.02 8.71
N LYS A 120 2.79 24.36 9.82
CA LYS A 120 3.00 24.97 11.14
C LYS A 120 4.32 25.74 11.26
N ILE A 121 5.29 25.51 10.35
CA ILE A 121 6.67 25.97 10.50
C ILE A 121 7.20 26.73 9.29
N VAL A 122 6.65 26.51 8.10
CA VAL A 122 7.15 27.16 6.87
C VAL A 122 6.67 28.61 6.75
N LYS A 123 7.40 29.43 6.00
CA LYS A 123 6.99 30.80 5.67
C LYS A 123 5.84 30.81 4.68
N GLU A 124 5.95 30.00 3.62
CA GLU A 124 4.95 29.80 2.58
C GLU A 124 4.99 28.35 2.12
N LEU A 125 3.83 27.76 1.87
CA LEU A 125 3.71 26.42 1.29
C LEU A 125 2.92 26.47 -0.01
N TYR A 126 3.49 25.89 -1.05
CA TYR A 126 2.85 25.70 -2.36
C TYR A 126 2.59 24.21 -2.56
N VAL A 127 1.32 23.83 -2.61
CA VAL A 127 0.89 22.44 -2.82
C VAL A 127 0.47 22.26 -4.28
N PHE A 128 1.31 21.62 -5.08
CA PHE A 128 1.06 21.38 -6.51
C PHE A 128 0.22 20.12 -6.68
N GLN A 129 -1.04 20.32 -7.06
CA GLN A 129 -2.06 19.27 -7.15
C GLN A 129 -2.42 18.97 -8.59
N ARG A 130 -2.18 17.73 -9.03
CA ARG A 130 -2.72 17.23 -10.31
C ARG A 130 -4.12 16.64 -10.15
N THR A 131 -4.38 15.96 -9.07
CA THR A 131 -5.65 15.30 -8.78
C THR A 131 -5.91 15.34 -7.29
N PRO A 132 -7.06 15.84 -6.83
CA PRO A 132 -7.38 15.88 -5.39
C PRO A 132 -7.53 14.46 -4.82
N SER A 133 -7.17 14.29 -3.55
CA SER A 133 -7.43 13.06 -2.81
C SER A 133 -8.80 13.11 -2.14
N SER A 134 -9.44 11.93 -2.00
CA SER A 134 -10.63 11.80 -1.16
C SER A 134 -10.20 11.83 0.31
N ILE A 135 -10.58 12.88 1.03
CA ILE A 135 -10.20 13.10 2.42
C ILE A 135 -11.42 12.94 3.33
N ASP A 136 -11.40 11.94 4.17
CA ASP A 136 -12.45 11.70 5.15
C ASP A 136 -11.93 11.94 6.59
N VAL A 137 -12.83 11.95 7.55
CA VAL A 137 -12.53 12.17 8.97
C VAL A 137 -11.71 11.00 9.51
N ARG A 138 -10.60 11.29 10.17
CA ARG A 138 -9.79 10.31 10.91
C ARG A 138 -10.30 10.11 12.33
N ASP A 139 -10.86 11.17 12.92
CA ASP A 139 -11.31 11.21 14.33
C ASP A 139 -10.16 10.79 15.27
N GLN A 140 -9.02 11.47 15.13
CA GLN A 140 -7.85 11.25 15.97
C GLN A 140 -8.11 11.85 17.36
N ARG A 141 -8.07 11.02 18.38
CA ARG A 141 -8.30 11.40 19.75
C ARG A 141 -7.56 10.49 20.71
N GLU A 142 -7.50 10.88 21.95
CA GLU A 142 -7.04 9.98 23.00
C GLU A 142 -7.97 8.78 23.16
N THR A 143 -7.39 7.62 23.36
CA THR A 143 -8.15 6.41 23.69
C THR A 143 -8.58 6.49 25.16
N LYS A 144 -9.87 6.42 25.41
CA LYS A 144 -10.42 6.46 26.76
C LYS A 144 -10.06 5.19 27.54
N LYS A 145 -9.81 5.32 28.84
CA LYS A 145 -9.48 4.18 29.71
C LYS A 145 -10.59 3.12 29.70
N GLU A 146 -11.83 3.58 29.71
CA GLU A 146 -13.02 2.73 29.68
C GLU A 146 -13.10 1.88 28.41
N GLU A 147 -12.69 2.42 27.25
CA GLU A 147 -12.63 1.67 25.99
C GLU A 147 -11.59 0.55 26.08
N ILE A 148 -10.44 0.84 26.67
CA ILE A 148 -9.35 -0.16 26.83
C ILE A 148 -9.82 -1.29 27.75
N GLU A 149 -10.45 -0.95 28.88
CA GLU A 149 -10.97 -1.94 29.83
C GLU A 149 -12.09 -2.78 29.22
N GLU A 150 -12.96 -2.17 28.39
CA GLU A 150 -13.98 -2.92 27.66
C GLU A 150 -13.36 -3.91 26.65
N TRP A 151 -12.35 -3.48 25.91
CA TRP A 151 -11.67 -4.37 24.96
C TRP A 151 -10.95 -5.53 25.66
N LYS A 152 -10.32 -5.30 26.79
CA LYS A 152 -9.61 -6.32 27.56
C LYS A 152 -10.51 -7.41 28.14
N LYS A 153 -11.82 -7.18 28.26
CA LYS A 153 -12.77 -8.21 28.72
C LYS A 153 -12.81 -9.43 27.77
N GLU A 154 -12.54 -9.21 26.48
CA GLU A 154 -12.47 -10.29 25.48
C GLU A 154 -11.02 -10.83 25.40
N LYS A 155 -10.81 -12.08 25.80
CA LYS A 155 -9.48 -12.73 25.64
C LYS A 155 -9.10 -12.76 24.17
N GLY A 156 -7.92 -12.20 23.82
CA GLY A 156 -7.46 -12.08 22.44
C GLY A 156 -8.17 -10.97 21.63
N TRP A 157 -8.71 -9.98 22.31
CA TRP A 157 -9.49 -8.86 21.74
C TRP A 157 -8.83 -8.21 20.52
N ALA A 158 -7.51 -8.02 20.52
CA ALA A 158 -6.80 -7.39 19.42
C ALA A 158 -6.91 -8.20 18.12
N LYS A 159 -6.76 -9.53 18.22
CA LYS A 159 -6.96 -10.45 17.09
C LYS A 159 -8.41 -10.47 16.64
N ALA A 160 -9.35 -10.60 17.57
CA ALA A 160 -10.78 -10.61 17.28
C ALA A 160 -11.24 -9.30 16.61
N ARG A 161 -10.73 -8.14 17.06
CA ARG A 161 -11.01 -6.83 16.44
C ARG A 161 -10.46 -6.75 15.00
N ARG A 162 -9.23 -7.20 14.78
CA ARG A 162 -8.61 -7.26 13.46
C ARG A 162 -9.36 -8.18 12.51
N GLU A 163 -9.74 -9.37 12.95
CA GLU A 163 -10.54 -10.31 12.15
C GLU A 163 -11.92 -9.74 11.81
N ARG A 164 -12.57 -9.05 12.75
CA ARG A 164 -13.83 -8.34 12.48
C ARG A 164 -13.65 -7.28 11.41
N PHE A 165 -12.59 -6.46 11.51
CA PHE A 165 -12.26 -5.46 10.50
C PHE A 165 -12.02 -6.09 9.13
N SER A 166 -11.19 -7.13 9.05
CA SER A 166 -10.88 -7.84 7.80
C SER A 166 -12.11 -8.47 7.17
N LYS A 167 -13.00 -9.07 7.96
CA LYS A 167 -14.29 -9.61 7.47
C LYS A 167 -15.20 -8.53 6.89
N ILE A 168 -15.18 -7.34 7.45
CA ILE A 168 -16.00 -6.21 6.97
C ILE A 168 -15.36 -5.56 5.74
N SER A 169 -14.05 -5.36 5.74
CA SER A 169 -13.32 -4.74 4.63
C SER A 169 -13.25 -5.64 3.40
N SER A 170 -13.02 -6.94 3.58
CA SER A 170 -13.00 -7.92 2.47
C SER A 170 -14.39 -8.19 1.88
N GLY A 171 -15.44 -7.87 2.63
CA GLY A 171 -16.82 -8.05 2.21
C GLY A 171 -17.37 -6.97 1.29
N ARG A 172 -16.55 -6.24 0.50
CA ARG A 172 -17.01 -5.46 -0.69
C ARG A 172 -17.05 -3.94 -0.64
N THR A 173 -16.43 -3.30 0.30
CA THR A 173 -16.14 -1.88 0.15
C THR A 173 -14.89 -1.57 0.94
N ALA A 174 -13.86 -1.05 0.27
CA ALA A 174 -12.72 -0.44 0.92
C ALA A 174 -13.24 0.77 1.71
N ILE A 175 -13.61 0.59 2.96
CA ILE A 175 -14.17 1.67 3.76
C ILE A 175 -13.77 1.48 5.23
N GLN A 176 -13.03 2.44 5.68
CA GLN A 176 -12.93 3.06 7.00
C GLN A 176 -12.77 2.21 8.26
N ALA A 177 -11.69 2.54 8.92
CA ALA A 177 -11.31 2.12 10.26
C ALA A 177 -11.98 2.94 11.39
N ASN A 178 -13.15 3.54 11.17
CA ASN A 178 -13.91 4.20 12.20
C ASN A 178 -14.86 3.19 12.86
N ASP A 179 -14.81 3.04 14.18
CA ASP A 179 -15.62 2.07 14.91
C ASP A 179 -17.13 2.32 14.74
N ASP A 180 -17.57 3.57 14.63
CA ASP A 180 -18.97 3.93 14.39
C ASP A 180 -19.44 3.51 13.01
N TYR A 181 -18.56 3.63 12.02
CA TYR A 181 -18.79 3.14 10.67
C TYR A 181 -18.86 1.60 10.63
N LEU A 182 -17.99 0.92 11.36
CA LEU A 182 -18.01 -0.54 11.50
C LEU A 182 -19.30 -1.02 12.15
N SER A 183 -19.77 -0.35 13.21
CA SER A 183 -21.03 -0.68 13.90
C SER A 183 -22.25 -0.48 12.99
N GLY A 184 -22.28 0.58 12.20
CA GLY A 184 -23.32 0.84 11.20
C GLY A 184 -23.38 -0.23 10.11
N LYS A 185 -22.21 -0.70 9.61
CA LYS A 185 -22.14 -1.77 8.61
C LYS A 185 -22.48 -3.15 9.16
N VAL A 186 -22.10 -3.46 10.38
CA VAL A 186 -22.53 -4.70 11.04
C VAL A 186 -24.05 -4.75 11.16
N LYS A 187 -24.70 -3.65 11.51
CA LYS A 187 -26.17 -3.56 11.53
C LYS A 187 -26.77 -3.77 10.14
N GLU A 188 -26.21 -3.17 9.11
CA GLU A 188 -26.66 -3.35 7.71
C GLU A 188 -26.43 -4.79 7.21
N PHE A 189 -25.30 -5.41 7.53
CA PHE A 189 -25.01 -6.81 7.19
C PHE A 189 -25.95 -7.79 7.89
N LYS A 190 -26.22 -7.59 9.19
CA LYS A 190 -27.20 -8.39 9.94
C LYS A 190 -28.61 -8.24 9.37
N LYS A 191 -29.00 -7.02 8.96
CA LYS A 191 -30.29 -6.76 8.31
C LYS A 191 -30.43 -7.48 6.98
N ARG A 192 -29.35 -7.59 6.18
CA ARG A 192 -29.34 -8.31 4.91
C ARG A 192 -29.41 -9.83 5.06
N LYS A 193 -28.73 -10.40 6.06
CA LYS A 193 -28.78 -11.82 6.35
C LYS A 193 -30.19 -12.27 6.71
N LYS A 194 -31.01 -11.38 7.28
CA LYS A 194 -32.41 -11.61 7.65
C LYS A 194 -33.37 -11.56 6.45
N HIS A 195 -32.95 -10.91 5.34
CA HIS A 195 -33.73 -10.80 4.10
C HIS A 195 -33.01 -11.53 2.98
N ASN A 196 -33.29 -12.81 2.83
CA ASN A 196 -32.72 -13.74 1.82
C ASN A 196 -33.17 -13.36 0.38
N GLN A 197 -32.99 -12.10 -0.04
CA GLN A 197 -33.35 -11.65 -1.38
C GLN A 197 -32.21 -11.96 -2.36
N LYS A 198 -32.47 -12.84 -3.31
CA LYS A 198 -31.67 -13.00 -4.52
C LYS A 198 -31.84 -11.76 -5.37
N ILE A 199 -30.82 -10.91 -5.44
CA ILE A 199 -30.78 -9.78 -6.38
C ILE A 199 -30.02 -10.19 -7.63
N SER A 200 -30.42 -9.67 -8.79
CA SER A 200 -29.71 -9.88 -10.04
C SER A 200 -28.32 -9.23 -10.01
N PHE A 201 -27.41 -9.68 -10.86
CA PHE A 201 -26.06 -9.08 -10.95
C PHE A 201 -26.13 -7.58 -11.30
N LYS A 202 -27.05 -7.18 -12.19
CA LYS A 202 -27.27 -5.77 -12.54
C LYS A 202 -27.69 -4.94 -11.33
N GLU A 203 -28.71 -5.37 -10.61
CA GLU A 203 -29.17 -4.70 -9.38
C GLU A 203 -28.07 -4.61 -8.33
N TYR A 204 -27.22 -5.63 -8.24
CA TYR A 204 -26.06 -5.60 -7.36
C TYR A 204 -25.07 -4.48 -7.76
N ILE A 205 -24.74 -4.39 -9.05
CA ILE A 205 -23.84 -3.34 -9.59
C ILE A 205 -24.45 -1.96 -9.34
N ASP A 206 -25.69 -1.72 -9.73
CA ASP A 206 -26.38 -0.43 -9.56
C ASP A 206 -26.39 0.00 -8.09
N LYS A 207 -26.63 -0.94 -7.19
CA LYS A 207 -26.58 -0.69 -5.74
C LYS A 207 -25.18 -0.33 -5.23
N GLN A 208 -24.13 -0.95 -5.75
CA GLN A 208 -22.76 -0.60 -5.40
C GLN A 208 -22.35 0.79 -5.94
N LEU A 209 -22.70 1.10 -7.18
CA LEU A 209 -22.49 2.41 -7.77
C LEU A 209 -23.22 3.52 -7.01
N GLY A 210 -24.48 3.31 -6.66
CA GLY A 210 -25.25 4.26 -5.86
C GLY A 210 -24.68 4.50 -4.45
N LYS A 211 -24.06 3.48 -3.84
CA LYS A 211 -23.34 3.65 -2.57
C LYS A 211 -22.05 4.43 -2.73
N ASN A 212 -21.29 4.10 -3.77
CA ASN A 212 -20.05 4.77 -4.10
C ASN A 212 -20.30 6.27 -4.31
N PHE A 213 -21.32 6.60 -5.11
CA PHE A 213 -21.73 7.97 -5.33
C PHE A 213 -22.05 8.71 -4.01
N ARG A 214 -22.88 8.15 -3.15
CA ARG A 214 -23.22 8.78 -1.86
C ARG A 214 -22.01 9.05 -0.98
N ILE A 215 -21.05 8.11 -0.92
CA ILE A 215 -19.81 8.32 -0.16
C ILE A 215 -19.01 9.48 -0.74
N MET A 216 -18.90 9.56 -2.07
CA MET A 216 -18.18 10.64 -2.71
C MET A 216 -18.87 11.99 -2.53
N GLU A 217 -20.22 12.05 -2.50
CA GLU A 217 -20.96 13.27 -2.16
C GLU A 217 -20.67 13.72 -0.72
N GLN A 218 -20.66 12.81 0.26
CA GLN A 218 -20.30 13.14 1.64
C GLN A 218 -18.90 13.71 1.74
N ILE A 219 -17.94 13.15 1.00
CA ILE A 219 -16.56 13.65 0.96
C ILE A 219 -16.51 15.06 0.36
N ARG A 220 -17.25 15.32 -0.75
CA ARG A 220 -17.31 16.64 -1.37
C ARG A 220 -18.01 17.67 -0.48
N SER A 221 -19.12 17.31 0.17
CA SER A 221 -19.80 18.17 1.14
C SER A 221 -18.88 18.58 2.27
N ARG A 222 -18.08 17.63 2.79
CA ARG A 222 -17.09 17.95 3.84
C ARG A 222 -16.05 18.97 3.36
N VAL A 223 -15.65 18.93 2.09
CA VAL A 223 -14.73 19.95 1.56
C VAL A 223 -15.37 21.34 1.64
N ASP A 224 -16.65 21.46 1.22
CA ASP A 224 -17.39 22.73 1.30
C ASP A 224 -17.61 23.21 2.75
N GLU A 225 -17.77 22.29 3.68
CA GLU A 225 -17.97 22.61 5.11
C GLU A 225 -16.70 23.12 5.78
N VAL A 226 -15.51 22.71 5.30
CA VAL A 226 -14.23 22.97 5.97
C VAL A 226 -13.41 24.05 5.29
N VAL A 227 -13.46 24.13 3.95
CA VAL A 227 -12.63 25.06 3.15
C VAL A 227 -13.42 26.32 2.85
N GLU A 228 -12.92 27.46 3.32
CA GLU A 228 -13.64 28.76 3.26
C GLU A 228 -13.66 29.38 1.86
N ASP A 229 -12.56 29.25 1.11
CA ASP A 229 -12.49 29.77 -0.27
C ASP A 229 -13.18 28.79 -1.24
N PRO A 230 -14.24 29.20 -1.94
CA PRO A 230 -15.01 28.33 -2.83
C PRO A 230 -14.20 27.82 -4.05
N ILE A 231 -13.20 28.58 -4.50
CA ILE A 231 -12.33 28.17 -5.63
C ILE A 231 -11.40 27.06 -5.16
N ILE A 232 -10.79 27.22 -3.99
CA ILE A 232 -9.95 26.18 -3.38
C ILE A 232 -10.78 24.96 -3.03
N ALA A 233 -11.97 25.14 -2.45
CA ALA A 233 -12.89 24.06 -2.15
C ALA A 233 -13.22 23.25 -3.41
N GLN A 234 -13.56 23.92 -4.52
CA GLN A 234 -13.84 23.23 -5.76
C GLN A 234 -12.64 22.45 -6.31
N ALA A 235 -11.44 23.00 -6.22
CA ALA A 235 -10.20 22.33 -6.63
C ALA A 235 -9.86 21.12 -5.77
N LEU A 236 -10.25 21.08 -4.50
CA LEU A 236 -10.00 19.96 -3.58
C LEU A 236 -11.06 18.84 -3.66
N LYS A 237 -12.15 19.02 -4.42
CA LYS A 237 -13.19 17.98 -4.57
C LYS A 237 -12.76 16.87 -5.52
N PRO A 238 -12.77 15.60 -5.11
CA PRO A 238 -12.48 14.48 -5.99
C PRO A 238 -13.73 14.06 -6.79
N TYR A 239 -13.58 13.92 -8.11
CA TYR A 239 -14.67 13.52 -9.02
C TYR A 239 -14.46 12.12 -9.63
N TYR A 240 -13.69 11.27 -8.98
CA TYR A 240 -13.50 9.87 -9.35
C TYR A 240 -14.25 8.94 -8.37
N PRO A 241 -14.58 7.70 -8.76
CA PRO A 241 -15.25 6.75 -7.87
C PRO A 241 -14.44 6.43 -6.60
N TYR A 242 -15.12 6.30 -5.47
CA TYR A 242 -14.49 5.93 -4.20
C TYR A 242 -13.69 4.61 -4.30
N GLY A 243 -12.47 4.62 -3.82
CA GLY A 243 -11.54 3.49 -3.92
C GLY A 243 -10.79 3.39 -5.25
N CYS A 244 -11.01 4.32 -6.18
CA CYS A 244 -10.18 4.49 -7.37
C CYS A 244 -8.76 4.86 -6.98
N LYS A 245 -8.62 5.88 -6.17
CA LYS A 245 -7.38 6.23 -5.48
C LYS A 245 -7.51 5.84 -4.01
N ARG A 246 -6.38 5.67 -3.32
CA ARG A 246 -6.40 5.33 -1.90
C ARG A 246 -7.14 6.41 -1.11
N PRO A 247 -8.24 6.07 -0.43
CA PRO A 247 -8.89 7.01 0.46
C PRO A 247 -7.93 7.42 1.57
N ALA A 248 -7.87 8.70 1.85
CA ALA A 248 -7.09 9.27 2.93
C ALA A 248 -8.02 9.74 4.06
N PHE A 249 -7.50 9.75 5.28
CA PHE A 249 -8.22 10.14 6.48
C PHE A 249 -7.36 11.12 7.26
N HIS A 250 -7.84 12.34 7.42
CA HIS A 250 -7.12 13.36 8.17
C HIS A 250 -8.10 14.42 8.67
N ASP A 251 -7.88 14.89 9.90
CA ASP A 251 -8.78 15.87 10.52
C ASP A 251 -8.41 17.31 10.12
N GLU A 252 -7.11 17.60 9.91
CA GLU A 252 -6.60 18.95 9.68
C GLU A 252 -6.29 19.28 8.21
N TYR A 253 -6.11 18.29 7.31
CA TYR A 253 -5.60 18.54 5.95
C TYR A 253 -6.41 19.55 5.14
N LEU A 254 -7.73 19.53 5.23
CA LEU A 254 -8.56 20.45 4.47
C LEU A 254 -8.49 21.87 5.07
N SER A 255 -8.50 22.00 6.39
CA SER A 255 -8.50 23.30 7.06
C SER A 255 -7.17 24.08 6.92
N VAL A 256 -6.04 23.40 6.60
CA VAL A 256 -4.79 24.14 6.38
C VAL A 256 -4.86 25.07 5.17
N PHE A 257 -5.73 24.80 4.20
CA PHE A 257 -5.91 25.66 3.03
C PHE A 257 -6.66 26.97 3.32
N ASN A 258 -7.17 27.13 4.55
CA ASN A 258 -7.70 28.41 5.04
C ASN A 258 -6.59 29.32 5.61
N LEU A 259 -5.36 28.82 5.76
CA LEU A 259 -4.22 29.59 6.23
C LEU A 259 -3.65 30.46 5.11
N PRO A 260 -3.38 31.76 5.35
CA PRO A 260 -3.01 32.72 4.29
C PRO A 260 -1.67 32.42 3.61
N HIS A 261 -0.79 31.63 4.23
CA HIS A 261 0.50 31.23 3.70
C HIS A 261 0.52 29.87 3.01
N ILE A 262 -0.66 29.22 2.88
CA ILE A 262 -0.80 27.92 2.21
C ILE A 262 -1.50 28.13 0.87
N ASN A 263 -0.83 27.77 -0.20
CA ASN A 263 -1.28 27.99 -1.57
C ASN A 263 -1.52 26.64 -2.26
N LEU A 264 -2.76 26.37 -2.67
CA LEU A 264 -3.08 25.26 -3.56
C LEU A 264 -2.86 25.69 -5.02
N ILE A 265 -2.02 24.97 -5.74
CA ILE A 265 -1.77 25.21 -7.16
C ILE A 265 -2.35 24.03 -7.94
N ASP A 266 -3.45 24.25 -8.62
CA ASP A 266 -4.06 23.25 -9.50
C ASP A 266 -3.20 23.10 -10.76
N THR A 267 -2.63 21.94 -10.94
CA THR A 267 -1.80 21.56 -12.10
C THR A 267 -2.47 20.50 -12.97
N SER A 268 -3.80 20.35 -12.86
CA SER A 268 -4.55 19.41 -13.68
C SER A 268 -4.58 19.84 -15.16
N PRO A 269 -4.70 18.89 -16.10
CA PRO A 269 -4.62 17.43 -15.91
C PRO A 269 -3.19 16.89 -15.97
N ASN A 270 -2.20 17.68 -16.40
CA ASN A 270 -0.87 17.21 -16.81
C ASN A 270 0.16 17.19 -15.67
N GLY A 271 -0.08 17.92 -14.58
CA GLY A 271 0.87 18.12 -13.50
C GLY A 271 1.74 19.37 -13.70
N VAL A 272 2.80 19.50 -12.90
CA VAL A 272 3.78 20.61 -13.02
C VAL A 272 4.45 20.55 -14.39
N GLU A 273 4.54 21.71 -15.05
CA GLU A 273 5.10 21.82 -16.41
C GLU A 273 6.63 21.76 -16.39
N LYS A 274 7.27 22.60 -15.58
CA LYS A 274 8.70 22.78 -15.60
C LYS A 274 9.24 23.19 -14.24
N ILE A 275 10.49 22.86 -14.00
CA ILE A 275 11.29 23.33 -12.87
C ILE A 275 12.51 24.07 -13.43
N ASN A 276 12.85 25.21 -12.84
CA ASN A 276 14.06 25.94 -13.15
C ASN A 276 14.94 26.10 -11.90
N LYS A 277 15.99 26.92 -12.00
CA LYS A 277 16.91 27.13 -10.89
C LYS A 277 16.28 27.75 -9.64
N ASN A 278 15.18 28.50 -9.78
CA ASN A 278 14.55 29.23 -8.68
C ASN A 278 13.35 28.47 -8.08
N GLY A 279 12.69 27.58 -8.85
CA GLY A 279 11.47 26.93 -8.38
C GLY A 279 10.65 26.23 -9.48
N VAL A 280 9.35 26.28 -9.33
CA VAL A 280 8.39 25.64 -10.23
C VAL A 280 7.78 26.67 -11.18
N ILE A 281 7.65 26.32 -12.46
CA ILE A 281 6.92 27.10 -13.46
C ILE A 281 5.65 26.34 -13.82
N HIS A 282 4.50 27.00 -13.75
CA HIS A 282 3.22 26.48 -14.16
C HIS A 282 2.31 27.62 -14.62
N ASN A 283 1.64 27.46 -15.79
CA ASN A 283 0.79 28.48 -16.41
C ASN A 283 1.50 29.85 -16.56
N ASN A 284 2.74 29.84 -17.06
CA ASN A 284 3.60 31.03 -17.22
C ASN A 284 3.89 31.81 -15.92
N LYS A 285 3.59 31.22 -14.75
CA LYS A 285 3.90 31.78 -13.45
C LYS A 285 5.06 31.02 -12.81
N GLU A 286 6.03 31.73 -12.31
CA GLU A 286 7.13 31.20 -11.50
C GLU A 286 6.78 31.23 -10.01
N TYR A 287 7.00 30.11 -9.33
CA TYR A 287 6.85 29.94 -7.89
C TYR A 287 8.24 29.73 -7.31
N GLU A 288 8.81 30.80 -6.76
CA GLU A 288 10.15 30.76 -6.13
C GLU A 288 10.11 29.92 -4.85
N LEU A 289 11.07 29.01 -4.71
CA LEU A 289 11.13 28.04 -3.62
C LEU A 289 12.56 27.92 -3.06
N ASP A 290 12.66 27.74 -1.76
CA ASP A 290 13.89 27.34 -1.08
C ASP A 290 14.04 25.80 -1.07
N VAL A 291 12.92 25.09 -0.93
CA VAL A 291 12.87 23.62 -0.82
C VAL A 291 11.76 23.04 -1.67
N LEU A 292 12.04 21.94 -2.37
CA LEU A 292 11.07 21.23 -3.17
C LEU A 292 10.95 19.76 -2.71
N ILE A 293 9.74 19.35 -2.32
CA ILE A 293 9.44 18.02 -1.79
C ILE A 293 8.65 17.25 -2.83
N TYR A 294 9.15 16.07 -3.20
CA TYR A 294 8.44 15.17 -4.10
C TYR A 294 7.62 14.16 -3.30
N ALA A 295 6.30 14.31 -3.27
CA ALA A 295 5.32 13.36 -2.72
C ALA A 295 4.66 12.54 -3.85
N THR A 296 5.46 12.13 -4.83
CA THR A 296 5.02 11.58 -6.12
C THR A 296 4.83 10.06 -6.11
N GLY A 297 5.01 9.43 -4.95
CA GLY A 297 4.71 8.01 -4.73
C GLY A 297 5.84 7.06 -5.13
N PHE A 298 5.48 5.84 -5.51
CA PHE A 298 6.43 4.75 -5.71
C PHE A 298 6.17 4.01 -7.03
N ASN A 299 7.22 3.40 -7.58
CA ASN A 299 7.10 2.40 -8.63
C ASN A 299 6.70 1.07 -8.01
N TRP A 300 5.43 0.80 -8.00
CA TRP A 300 4.84 -0.40 -7.44
C TRP A 300 5.28 -1.69 -8.18
N MET A 301 5.48 -1.61 -9.51
CA MET A 301 5.82 -2.76 -10.37
C MET A 301 7.29 -3.17 -10.30
N GLU A 302 8.15 -2.27 -9.85
CA GLU A 302 9.61 -2.42 -9.88
C GLU A 302 10.17 -2.46 -8.48
N ALA A 303 9.77 -3.45 -7.67
CA ALA A 303 10.53 -3.69 -6.44
C ALA A 303 11.97 -4.04 -6.85
N ALA A 304 12.90 -3.13 -6.55
CA ALA A 304 14.31 -3.28 -6.93
C ALA A 304 14.90 -4.64 -6.49
N THR A 305 14.37 -5.19 -5.41
CA THR A 305 14.70 -6.52 -4.90
C THR A 305 14.42 -7.64 -5.91
N PHE A 306 13.39 -7.51 -6.75
CA PHE A 306 13.04 -8.56 -7.72
C PHE A 306 14.09 -8.72 -8.83
N ASN A 307 14.87 -7.67 -9.10
CA ASN A 307 16.00 -7.77 -10.03
C ASN A 307 17.18 -8.57 -9.45
N THR A 308 17.29 -8.63 -8.13
CA THR A 308 18.42 -9.26 -7.44
C THR A 308 18.21 -10.75 -7.15
N VAL A 309 16.98 -11.25 -7.27
CA VAL A 309 16.62 -12.64 -6.98
C VAL A 309 16.55 -13.43 -8.28
N ILE A 310 17.47 -14.39 -8.43
CA ILE A 310 17.67 -15.19 -9.63
C ILE A 310 17.37 -16.65 -9.30
N GLY A 311 16.31 -17.19 -9.93
CA GLY A 311 15.84 -18.56 -9.73
C GLY A 311 16.49 -19.60 -10.62
N LYS A 312 15.79 -20.71 -10.84
CA LYS A 312 16.12 -21.72 -11.85
C LYS A 312 16.29 -21.06 -13.21
N ASN A 313 17.07 -21.68 -14.07
CA ASN A 313 17.35 -21.20 -15.43
C ASN A 313 18.02 -19.81 -15.51
N LYS A 314 18.56 -19.32 -14.39
CA LYS A 314 19.23 -18.01 -14.28
C LYS A 314 18.35 -16.81 -14.66
N ILE A 315 17.05 -16.94 -14.46
CA ILE A 315 16.05 -15.89 -14.71
C ILE A 315 15.74 -15.17 -13.40
N SER A 316 15.76 -13.83 -13.40
CA SER A 316 15.32 -13.04 -12.24
C SER A 316 13.79 -12.97 -12.13
N LEU A 317 13.27 -12.66 -10.94
CA LEU A 317 11.82 -12.40 -10.74
C LEU A 317 11.31 -11.30 -11.67
N SER A 318 12.11 -10.24 -11.86
CA SER A 318 11.76 -9.14 -12.78
C SER A 318 11.72 -9.55 -14.23
N GLU A 319 12.71 -10.36 -14.67
CA GLU A 319 12.72 -10.90 -16.05
C GLU A 319 11.54 -11.83 -16.31
N LYS A 320 11.22 -12.70 -15.35
CA LYS A 320 10.01 -13.54 -15.41
C LYS A 320 8.76 -12.68 -15.56
N ALA A 321 8.61 -11.66 -14.71
CA ALA A 321 7.45 -10.76 -14.76
C ALA A 321 7.34 -9.99 -16.08
N LYS A 322 8.46 -9.56 -16.67
CA LYS A 322 8.48 -8.91 -17.99
C LYS A 322 8.09 -9.88 -19.13
N LYS A 323 8.50 -11.13 -19.03
CA LYS A 323 8.28 -12.14 -20.09
C LYS A 323 6.88 -12.78 -20.03
N GLU A 324 6.38 -13.06 -18.84
CA GLU A 324 5.19 -13.89 -18.62
C GLU A 324 4.03 -13.13 -17.95
N GLY A 325 4.21 -11.83 -17.65
CA GLY A 325 3.36 -11.07 -16.74
C GLY A 325 3.69 -11.35 -15.27
N THR A 326 3.16 -10.52 -14.36
CA THR A 326 3.32 -10.75 -12.93
C THR A 326 2.49 -11.95 -12.51
N LYS A 327 3.15 -13.03 -12.14
CA LYS A 327 2.52 -14.28 -11.69
C LYS A 327 3.12 -14.73 -10.38
N THR A 328 2.24 -15.03 -9.44
CA THR A 328 2.57 -15.63 -8.15
C THR A 328 1.49 -16.64 -7.79
N PHE A 329 1.76 -17.50 -6.82
CA PHE A 329 0.72 -18.27 -6.15
C PHE A 329 0.52 -17.70 -4.75
N LEU A 330 -0.70 -17.24 -4.45
CA LEU A 330 -1.10 -16.56 -3.21
C LEU A 330 -0.32 -15.25 -2.90
N GLY A 331 0.47 -14.73 -3.85
CA GLY A 331 1.39 -13.62 -3.59
C GLY A 331 2.60 -14.01 -2.75
N ILE A 332 2.82 -15.33 -2.55
CA ILE A 332 3.87 -15.86 -1.68
C ILE A 332 4.92 -16.63 -2.47
N HIS A 333 4.51 -17.45 -3.41
CA HIS A 333 5.42 -18.26 -4.23
C HIS A 333 5.48 -17.77 -5.67
N SER A 334 6.58 -18.08 -6.35
CA SER A 334 6.69 -17.95 -7.80
C SER A 334 7.36 -19.19 -8.39
N ASN A 335 6.75 -19.79 -9.41
CA ASN A 335 7.28 -20.98 -10.08
C ASN A 335 8.69 -20.74 -10.61
N GLY A 336 9.58 -21.69 -10.37
CA GLY A 336 11.00 -21.60 -10.73
C GLY A 336 11.88 -20.91 -9.68
N PHE A 337 11.33 -20.59 -8.52
CA PHE A 337 12.04 -19.99 -7.38
C PHE A 337 11.86 -20.85 -6.12
N PRO A 338 12.49 -22.04 -6.06
CA PRO A 338 12.30 -22.96 -4.95
C PRO A 338 12.69 -22.33 -3.61
N ASN A 339 11.96 -22.66 -2.56
CA ASN A 339 12.24 -22.17 -1.21
C ASN A 339 12.29 -20.64 -1.05
N LEU A 340 11.71 -19.91 -2.02
CA LEU A 340 11.52 -18.48 -1.95
C LEU A 340 10.09 -18.17 -1.50
N PHE A 341 9.97 -17.31 -0.52
CA PHE A 341 8.69 -16.80 -0.02
C PHE A 341 8.67 -15.27 -0.10
N ILE A 342 7.56 -14.71 -0.52
CA ILE A 342 7.36 -13.26 -0.62
C ILE A 342 6.27 -12.86 0.36
N VAL A 343 6.58 -12.00 1.31
CA VAL A 343 5.59 -11.44 2.23
C VAL A 343 4.92 -10.24 1.58
N THR A 344 3.60 -10.28 1.45
CA THR A 344 2.80 -9.25 0.78
C THR A 344 3.25 -8.97 -0.66
N GLY A 345 3.58 -10.02 -1.40
CA GLY A 345 3.91 -9.93 -2.81
C GLY A 345 2.72 -9.51 -3.68
N PRO A 346 2.96 -9.25 -4.97
CA PRO A 346 1.89 -9.04 -5.93
C PRO A 346 0.84 -10.16 -5.84
N GLN A 347 -0.45 -9.84 -6.05
CA GLN A 347 -1.55 -10.81 -5.94
C GLN A 347 -1.78 -11.41 -4.54
N GLY A 348 -1.10 -10.92 -3.51
CA GLY A 348 -1.12 -11.45 -2.13
C GLY A 348 -2.30 -11.00 -1.27
N GLY A 349 -3.39 -10.50 -1.85
CA GLY A 349 -4.58 -10.11 -1.09
C GLY A 349 -4.53 -8.73 -0.42
N GLY A 350 -3.41 -8.01 -0.51
CA GLY A 350 -3.20 -6.72 0.17
C GLY A 350 -4.18 -5.60 -0.21
N GLY A 351 -4.92 -5.73 -1.31
CA GLY A 351 -5.99 -4.81 -1.68
C GLY A 351 -7.29 -4.99 -0.88
N SER A 352 -7.46 -6.12 -0.21
CA SER A 352 -8.68 -6.50 0.50
C SER A 352 -8.55 -6.51 2.01
N PHE A 353 -7.32 -6.49 2.54
CA PHE A 353 -7.03 -6.62 3.96
C PHE A 353 -6.37 -5.37 4.52
N ASN A 354 -6.38 -5.26 5.84
CA ASN A 354 -5.39 -4.47 6.54
C ASN A 354 -3.99 -5.06 6.23
N PHE A 355 -3.03 -4.19 5.93
CA PHE A 355 -1.71 -4.63 5.48
C PHE A 355 -0.98 -5.49 6.54
N THR A 356 -1.12 -5.15 7.82
CA THR A 356 -0.57 -5.94 8.92
C THR A 356 -1.24 -7.31 9.07
N ASP A 357 -2.53 -7.40 8.77
CA ASP A 357 -3.28 -8.66 8.74
C ASP A 357 -2.79 -9.57 7.59
N ALA A 358 -2.53 -8.99 6.43
CA ALA A 358 -1.94 -9.71 5.30
C ALA A 358 -0.53 -10.25 5.65
N ILE A 359 0.30 -9.44 6.32
CA ILE A 359 1.63 -9.87 6.79
C ILE A 359 1.51 -11.08 7.72
N GLU A 360 0.59 -11.05 8.69
CA GLU A 360 0.38 -12.16 9.62
C GLU A 360 -0.05 -13.43 8.89
N HIS A 361 -1.04 -13.34 8.01
CA HIS A 361 -1.51 -14.50 7.24
C HIS A 361 -0.44 -15.10 6.34
N HIS A 362 0.41 -14.28 5.73
CA HIS A 362 1.54 -14.77 4.92
C HIS A 362 2.59 -15.41 5.82
N SER A 363 2.87 -14.83 6.98
CA SER A 363 3.82 -15.39 7.94
C SER A 363 3.37 -16.73 8.51
N ASP A 364 2.10 -16.83 8.92
CA ASP A 364 1.50 -18.08 9.39
C ASP A 364 1.56 -19.16 8.32
N TYR A 365 1.31 -18.77 7.05
CA TYR A 365 1.39 -19.71 5.94
C TYR A 365 2.84 -20.19 5.69
N ILE A 366 3.82 -19.29 5.76
CA ILE A 366 5.23 -19.66 5.58
C ILE A 366 5.67 -20.62 6.69
N VAL A 367 5.31 -20.34 7.95
CA VAL A 367 5.59 -21.22 9.08
C VAL A 367 4.93 -22.59 8.90
N TRP A 368 3.67 -22.63 8.46
CA TRP A 368 2.98 -23.87 8.14
C TRP A 368 3.73 -24.66 7.05
N MET A 369 4.15 -24.01 5.96
CA MET A 369 4.88 -24.69 4.87
C MET A 369 6.23 -25.27 5.36
N LEU A 370 6.98 -24.52 6.17
CA LEU A 370 8.25 -25.01 6.72
C LEU A 370 8.04 -26.21 7.66
N ASN A 371 6.97 -26.25 8.43
CA ASN A 371 6.60 -27.42 9.25
C ASN A 371 6.20 -28.60 8.38
N THR A 372 5.41 -28.37 7.33
CA THR A 372 5.01 -29.40 6.36
C THR A 372 6.20 -30.06 5.69
N LEU A 373 7.19 -29.25 5.27
CA LEU A 373 8.46 -29.76 4.73
C LEU A 373 9.19 -30.66 5.74
N LYS A 374 9.30 -30.21 6.98
CA LYS A 374 9.96 -30.96 8.06
C LYS A 374 9.25 -32.28 8.34
N GLU A 375 7.94 -32.27 8.47
CA GLU A 375 7.11 -33.46 8.76
C GLU A 375 7.21 -34.48 7.63
N ASN A 376 7.23 -34.04 6.39
CA ASN A 376 7.34 -34.89 5.22
C ASN A 376 8.81 -35.25 4.85
N LYS A 377 9.79 -34.83 5.65
CA LYS A 377 11.22 -35.03 5.38
C LYS A 377 11.68 -34.51 4.03
N GLN A 378 11.06 -33.41 3.57
CA GLN A 378 11.37 -32.70 2.34
C GLN A 378 12.17 -31.43 2.67
N ASN A 379 13.02 -31.00 1.74
CA ASN A 379 13.84 -29.81 1.93
C ASN A 379 13.57 -28.72 0.91
N ILE A 380 12.77 -29.03 -0.09
CA ILE A 380 12.50 -28.14 -1.21
C ILE A 380 11.00 -28.06 -1.45
N VAL A 381 10.53 -26.85 -1.65
CA VAL A 381 9.19 -26.56 -2.17
C VAL A 381 9.28 -25.56 -3.32
N ASP A 382 8.61 -25.86 -4.41
CA ASP A 382 8.34 -24.94 -5.52
C ASP A 382 6.83 -24.99 -5.80
N VAL A 383 6.26 -23.96 -6.39
CA VAL A 383 4.89 -24.03 -6.88
C VAL A 383 4.87 -24.58 -8.31
N ASN A 384 3.89 -25.44 -8.64
CA ASN A 384 3.77 -25.87 -10.01
C ASN A 384 3.23 -24.78 -10.93
N LYS A 385 3.61 -24.84 -12.20
CA LYS A 385 3.32 -23.76 -13.16
C LYS A 385 1.82 -23.62 -13.45
N ASP A 386 1.08 -24.73 -13.45
CA ASP A 386 -0.34 -24.70 -13.77
C ASP A 386 -1.13 -24.03 -12.64
N SER A 387 -0.85 -24.36 -11.38
CA SER A 387 -1.49 -23.71 -10.23
C SER A 387 -1.14 -22.21 -10.11
N GLU A 388 0.09 -21.81 -10.46
CA GLU A 388 0.45 -20.40 -10.54
C GLU A 388 -0.34 -19.69 -11.65
N ASN A 389 -0.50 -20.30 -12.82
CA ASN A 389 -1.27 -19.76 -13.93
C ASN A 389 -2.77 -19.65 -13.60
N GLU A 390 -3.36 -20.70 -13.04
CA GLU A 390 -4.77 -20.72 -12.62
C GLU A 390 -5.04 -19.61 -11.60
N TYR A 391 -4.15 -19.45 -10.64
CA TYR A 391 -4.29 -18.39 -9.63
C TYR A 391 -4.13 -16.98 -10.25
N ALA A 392 -3.19 -16.79 -11.18
CA ALA A 392 -3.02 -15.52 -11.86
C ALA A 392 -4.25 -15.17 -12.73
N GLU A 393 -4.86 -16.14 -13.42
CA GLU A 393 -6.09 -15.90 -14.18
C GLU A 393 -7.26 -15.56 -13.25
N HIS A 394 -7.40 -16.24 -12.13
CA HIS A 394 -8.39 -15.88 -11.12
C HIS A 394 -8.19 -14.43 -10.61
N CYS A 395 -6.95 -14.01 -10.37
CA CYS A 395 -6.66 -12.61 -9.99
C CYS A 395 -7.09 -11.62 -11.07
N LYS A 396 -6.87 -11.97 -12.33
CA LYS A 396 -7.27 -11.16 -13.48
C LYS A 396 -8.80 -11.00 -13.58
N GLU A 397 -9.55 -12.09 -13.44
CA GLU A 397 -11.01 -12.05 -13.43
C GLU A 397 -11.56 -11.13 -12.33
N VAL A 398 -11.01 -11.27 -11.12
CA VAL A 398 -11.40 -10.43 -9.97
C VAL A 398 -11.08 -8.96 -10.19
N ASP A 399 -9.93 -8.67 -10.80
CA ASP A 399 -9.52 -7.28 -11.07
C ASP A 399 -10.36 -6.64 -12.18
N ILE A 400 -10.67 -7.37 -13.26
CA ILE A 400 -11.57 -6.90 -14.31
C ILE A 400 -12.94 -6.54 -13.73
N LEU A 401 -13.51 -7.39 -12.87
CA LEU A 401 -14.77 -7.11 -12.21
C LEU A 401 -14.68 -5.89 -11.28
N SER A 402 -13.58 -5.78 -10.54
CA SER A 402 -13.32 -4.65 -9.65
C SER A 402 -13.16 -3.34 -10.43
N ASN A 403 -12.49 -3.36 -11.57
CA ASN A 403 -12.27 -2.18 -12.41
C ASN A 403 -13.55 -1.71 -13.09
N LYS A 404 -14.42 -2.61 -13.55
CA LYS A 404 -15.78 -2.26 -14.05
C LYS A 404 -16.62 -1.49 -13.04
N LEU A 405 -16.38 -1.71 -11.75
CA LEU A 405 -17.07 -1.00 -10.68
C LEU A 405 -16.44 0.36 -10.35
N ARG A 406 -15.21 0.61 -10.81
CA ARG A 406 -14.45 1.80 -10.44
C ARG A 406 -14.12 2.71 -11.60
N ASP A 407 -13.96 2.17 -12.79
CA ASP A 407 -13.63 2.88 -14.04
C ASP A 407 -12.63 4.02 -13.80
N CYS A 408 -11.40 3.68 -13.42
CA CYS A 408 -10.43 4.69 -13.06
C CYS A 408 -8.98 4.36 -13.44
N ILE A 409 -8.22 5.42 -13.68
CA ILE A 409 -6.78 5.38 -13.88
C ILE A 409 -6.09 5.64 -12.54
N THR A 410 -5.32 4.67 -12.06
CA THR A 410 -4.65 4.74 -10.77
C THR A 410 -3.30 4.01 -10.80
N TYR A 411 -2.43 4.33 -9.86
CA TYR A 411 -1.17 3.60 -9.72
C TYR A 411 -1.36 2.11 -9.39
N TYR A 412 -2.51 1.72 -8.84
CA TYR A 412 -2.86 0.31 -8.58
C TYR A 412 -3.07 -0.51 -9.85
N ASN A 413 -3.36 0.12 -10.96
CA ASN A 413 -3.45 -0.52 -12.28
C ASN A 413 -2.37 0.01 -13.23
N GLY A 414 -1.22 0.45 -12.70
CA GLY A 414 -0.12 0.99 -13.50
C GLY A 414 -0.51 2.20 -14.32
N GLU A 415 -1.42 3.05 -13.82
CA GLU A 415 -2.01 4.18 -14.53
C GLU A 415 -2.74 3.76 -15.81
N GLY A 416 -3.48 2.65 -15.71
CA GLY A 416 -4.23 2.06 -16.83
C GLY A 416 -3.38 1.24 -17.81
N LYS A 417 -2.08 1.06 -17.53
CA LYS A 417 -1.15 0.35 -18.43
C LYS A 417 -0.81 -1.06 -17.98
N ALA A 418 -1.09 -1.41 -16.71
CA ALA A 418 -0.82 -2.75 -16.21
C ALA A 418 -1.87 -3.74 -16.68
N GLU A 419 -1.43 -4.97 -16.96
CA GLU A 419 -2.34 -6.08 -17.20
C GLU A 419 -3.25 -6.30 -15.98
N PRO A 420 -4.55 -6.55 -16.18
CA PRO A 420 -5.46 -6.85 -15.08
C PRO A 420 -4.94 -7.98 -14.20
N GLY A 421 -5.12 -7.85 -12.89
CA GLY A 421 -4.71 -8.86 -11.90
C GLY A 421 -3.21 -8.94 -11.62
N SER A 422 -2.40 -8.09 -12.24
CA SER A 422 -0.94 -8.16 -12.09
C SER A 422 -0.43 -7.54 -10.79
N LEU A 423 -1.16 -6.61 -10.18
CA LEU A 423 -0.66 -5.83 -9.03
C LEU A 423 -1.39 -6.10 -7.74
N SER A 424 -2.70 -5.93 -7.73
CA SER A 424 -3.53 -6.02 -6.54
C SER A 424 -4.56 -7.12 -6.67
N TYR A 425 -4.88 -7.74 -5.55
CA TYR A 425 -5.94 -8.73 -5.48
C TYR A 425 -6.98 -8.31 -4.45
N TYR A 426 -8.21 -8.16 -4.90
CA TYR A 426 -9.34 -7.68 -4.09
C TYR A 426 -10.27 -8.80 -3.58
N GLY A 427 -9.94 -10.04 -3.85
CA GLY A 427 -10.75 -11.21 -3.51
C GLY A 427 -10.38 -11.84 -2.15
N GLY A 428 -10.30 -11.05 -1.07
CA GLY A 428 -9.81 -11.52 0.23
C GLY A 428 -10.43 -12.82 0.74
N ASN A 429 -11.75 -12.97 0.67
CA ASN A 429 -12.41 -14.21 1.06
C ASN A 429 -12.03 -15.39 0.17
N GLN A 430 -11.82 -15.17 -1.12
CA GLN A 430 -11.38 -16.21 -2.06
C GLN A 430 -9.91 -16.57 -1.82
N TRP A 431 -9.07 -15.59 -1.51
CA TRP A 431 -7.68 -15.83 -1.13
C TRP A 431 -7.59 -16.82 0.04
N HIS A 432 -8.38 -16.62 1.10
CA HIS A 432 -8.42 -17.54 2.24
C HIS A 432 -8.89 -18.95 1.84
N LYS A 433 -9.92 -19.06 1.00
CA LYS A 433 -10.42 -20.35 0.52
C LYS A 433 -9.38 -21.10 -0.31
N ILE A 434 -8.72 -20.39 -1.26
CA ILE A 434 -7.68 -20.99 -2.10
C ILE A 434 -6.50 -21.43 -1.24
N ARG A 435 -6.07 -20.60 -0.28
CA ARG A 435 -5.03 -20.93 0.69
C ARG A 435 -5.37 -22.19 1.48
N THR A 436 -6.55 -22.24 2.09
CA THR A 436 -6.99 -23.39 2.91
C THR A 436 -7.00 -24.66 2.09
N LYS A 437 -7.57 -24.62 0.88
CA LYS A 437 -7.58 -25.76 -0.02
C LYS A 437 -6.16 -26.23 -0.39
N ALA A 438 -5.27 -25.28 -0.69
CA ALA A 438 -3.87 -25.59 -1.01
C ALA A 438 -3.11 -26.21 0.17
N GLN A 439 -3.50 -25.85 1.41
CA GLN A 439 -2.94 -26.44 2.62
C GLN A 439 -3.48 -27.86 2.89
N GLU A 440 -4.71 -28.15 2.47
CA GLU A 440 -5.33 -29.45 2.66
C GLU A 440 -4.86 -30.50 1.64
N ASP A 441 -4.78 -30.13 0.36
CA ASP A 441 -4.53 -31.10 -0.72
C ASP A 441 -3.09 -31.10 -1.26
N LEU A 442 -2.30 -30.08 -0.95
CA LEU A 442 -0.90 -29.90 -1.36
C LEU A 442 -0.65 -29.90 -2.88
N LYS A 443 -1.68 -30.03 -3.70
CA LYS A 443 -1.57 -30.15 -5.15
C LYS A 443 -0.81 -29.02 -5.85
N PRO A 444 -0.88 -27.75 -5.37
CA PRO A 444 -0.13 -26.65 -6.00
C PRO A 444 1.38 -26.77 -5.90
N TYR A 445 1.90 -27.68 -5.07
CA TYR A 445 3.33 -27.70 -4.72
C TYR A 445 4.07 -28.87 -5.32
N ILE A 446 5.34 -28.62 -5.60
CA ILE A 446 6.33 -29.62 -5.97
C ILE A 446 7.31 -29.71 -4.81
N PHE A 447 7.42 -30.89 -4.22
CA PHE A 447 8.33 -31.17 -3.11
C PHE A 447 9.51 -32.03 -3.58
N ALA A 448 10.69 -31.81 -2.97
CA ALA A 448 11.88 -32.64 -3.19
C ALA A 448 12.81 -32.66 -1.96
#